data_b6cb4268db1e3bd2d4674b4dbd040601
#
_entry.id   b6cb4268db1e3bd2d4674b4dbd040601
#
_cell.length_a   1.000
_cell.length_b   1.000
_cell.length_c   1.000
_cell.angle_alpha   90.00
_cell.angle_beta   90.00
_cell.angle_gamma   90.00
#
_symmetry.space_group_name_H-M   'P 1'
#
loop_
_entity.id
_entity.type
_entity.pdbx_description
1 polymer ?
#
loop_
_entity_poly.entity_id
_entity_poly.type
_entity_poly.pdbx_seq_one_letter_code
_entity_poly.pdbx_strand_id
1 'polypeptide(L)'
;MTVEFRPVKINDIDAIVEEYERTWGIAHAVGEDASRNLSRRFVLHYLEPSTFGTVATINGKFMGLLLARVYGDKVLFKQVQNMLEEQEAKMSSKGDSLHAKALDSAIGMGQIERKLEAMSHINDLTQAELELFIVSPDARGHGVGGGLWKRTMQHLRHRGVNRYFLHTDTACDVSFYDYHGLRRDATWAKKDHEKYANRVKDLVEDLYIYSGEPFVNRTKRFD
;
A
#
# COMPACT_ATOMS: atom_id res chain seq x y z
N MET A 1 16.80 3.34 -21.87
CA MET A 1 16.69 2.23 -20.91
C MET A 1 15.28 1.66 -21.01
N THR A 2 15.12 0.35 -21.05
CA THR A 2 13.81 -0.29 -21.21
C THR A 2 13.27 -0.67 -19.84
N VAL A 3 12.03 -0.30 -19.55
CA VAL A 3 11.32 -0.76 -18.34
C VAL A 3 10.72 -2.13 -18.62
N GLU A 4 11.04 -3.09 -17.79
CA GLU A 4 10.46 -4.43 -17.84
C GLU A 4 9.40 -4.56 -16.74
N PHE A 5 8.29 -5.22 -17.07
CA PHE A 5 7.22 -5.49 -16.12
C PHE A 5 6.99 -7.00 -16.05
N ARG A 6 6.91 -7.51 -14.83
CA ARG A 6 6.69 -8.93 -14.58
C ARG A 6 5.81 -9.17 -13.34
N PRO A 7 5.22 -10.36 -13.19
CA PRO A 7 4.58 -10.73 -11.94
C PRO A 7 5.55 -10.61 -10.75
N VAL A 8 5.03 -10.23 -9.60
CA VAL A 8 5.77 -10.24 -8.32
C VAL A 8 6.14 -11.68 -7.96
N LYS A 9 7.30 -11.85 -7.33
CA LYS A 9 7.80 -13.13 -6.82
C LYS A 9 8.08 -13.02 -5.33
N ILE A 10 8.06 -14.14 -4.63
CA ILE A 10 8.37 -14.17 -3.20
C ILE A 10 9.77 -13.61 -2.90
N ASN A 11 10.71 -13.82 -3.79
CA ASN A 11 12.09 -13.31 -3.66
C ASN A 11 12.21 -11.79 -3.88
N ASP A 12 11.14 -11.10 -4.25
CA ASP A 12 11.15 -9.64 -4.37
C ASP A 12 10.95 -8.94 -3.02
N ILE A 13 10.53 -9.67 -1.97
CA ILE A 13 10.17 -9.09 -0.66
C ILE A 13 11.26 -8.17 -0.13
N ASP A 14 12.51 -8.59 -0.15
CA ASP A 14 13.61 -7.79 0.42
C ASP A 14 13.82 -6.48 -0.37
N ALA A 15 13.72 -6.51 -1.69
CA ALA A 15 13.79 -5.30 -2.52
C ALA A 15 12.59 -4.37 -2.30
N ILE A 16 11.40 -4.93 -2.09
CA ILE A 16 10.21 -4.17 -1.75
C ILE A 16 10.36 -3.51 -0.37
N VAL A 17 10.88 -4.24 0.61
CA VAL A 17 11.16 -3.72 1.97
C VAL A 17 12.17 -2.58 1.92
N GLU A 18 13.23 -2.71 1.13
CA GLU A 18 14.22 -1.63 0.95
C GLU A 18 13.59 -0.36 0.38
N GLU A 19 12.76 -0.49 -0.66
CA GLU A 19 12.11 0.67 -1.26
C GLU A 19 11.03 1.26 -0.34
N TYR A 20 10.31 0.41 0.41
CA TYR A 20 9.34 0.84 1.42
C TYR A 20 10.02 1.63 2.55
N GLU A 21 11.13 1.11 3.09
CA GLU A 21 11.92 1.78 4.12
C GLU A 21 12.48 3.12 3.62
N ARG A 22 12.95 3.16 2.38
CA ARG A 22 13.45 4.40 1.76
C ARG A 22 12.36 5.45 1.60
N THR A 23 11.10 5.04 1.36
CA THR A 23 9.98 5.94 1.08
C THR A 23 9.27 6.37 2.35
N TRP A 24 9.02 5.45 3.28
CA TRP A 24 8.20 5.66 4.47
C TRP A 24 8.86 5.21 5.78
N GLY A 25 10.17 4.93 5.76
CA GLY A 25 10.89 4.54 6.95
C GLY A 25 10.91 5.63 8.00
N ILE A 26 10.81 5.23 9.27
CA ILE A 26 10.77 6.12 10.43
C ILE A 26 11.99 5.94 11.35
N ALA A 27 13.14 5.61 10.76
CA ALA A 27 14.38 5.37 11.50
C ALA A 27 14.75 6.51 12.45
N HIS A 28 14.44 7.75 12.08
CA HIS A 28 14.64 8.94 12.92
C HIS A 28 13.82 8.92 14.23
N ALA A 29 12.68 8.22 14.25
CA ALA A 29 11.80 8.13 15.42
C ALA A 29 12.03 6.88 16.27
N VAL A 30 12.37 5.74 15.64
CA VAL A 30 12.42 4.42 16.32
C VAL A 30 13.77 3.70 16.17
N GLY A 31 14.73 4.29 15.45
CA GLY A 31 16.00 3.65 15.11
C GLY A 31 15.90 2.70 13.90
N GLU A 32 17.05 2.45 13.25
CA GLU A 32 17.13 1.72 11.95
C GLU A 32 16.55 0.31 12.03
N ASP A 33 16.89 -0.47 13.07
CA ASP A 33 16.44 -1.86 13.20
C ASP A 33 14.91 -1.95 13.41
N ALA A 34 14.33 -1.08 14.25
CA ALA A 34 12.90 -1.06 14.48
C ALA A 34 12.14 -0.58 13.22
N SER A 35 12.62 0.46 12.55
CA SER A 35 12.04 0.97 11.31
C SER A 35 12.02 -0.10 10.22
N ARG A 36 13.17 -0.76 9.97
CA ARG A 36 13.26 -1.82 8.96
C ARG A 36 12.37 -3.03 9.27
N ASN A 37 12.26 -3.42 10.54
CA ASN A 37 11.33 -4.49 10.95
C ASN A 37 9.87 -4.07 10.73
N LEU A 38 9.53 -2.83 10.98
CA LEU A 38 8.21 -2.28 10.73
C LEU A 38 7.89 -2.23 9.23
N SER A 39 8.82 -1.75 8.40
CA SER A 39 8.68 -1.74 6.93
C SER A 39 8.46 -3.16 6.39
N ARG A 40 9.20 -4.15 6.91
CA ARG A 40 8.97 -5.56 6.56
C ARG A 40 7.57 -6.03 6.95
N ARG A 41 7.12 -5.69 8.15
CA ARG A 41 5.76 -5.99 8.61
C ARG A 41 4.70 -5.41 7.68
N PHE A 42 4.83 -4.14 7.26
CA PHE A 42 3.89 -3.51 6.34
C PHE A 42 3.89 -4.17 4.97
N VAL A 43 5.05 -4.45 4.39
CA VAL A 43 5.16 -5.15 3.09
C VAL A 43 4.49 -6.52 3.15
N LEU A 44 4.72 -7.30 4.22
CA LEU A 44 4.07 -8.60 4.40
C LEU A 44 2.56 -8.45 4.59
N HIS A 45 2.10 -7.45 5.32
CA HIS A 45 0.69 -7.16 5.53
C HIS A 45 -0.05 -6.88 4.21
N TYR A 46 0.51 -6.05 3.33
CA TYR A 46 -0.09 -5.77 2.03
C TYR A 46 0.01 -6.95 1.05
N LEU A 47 1.06 -7.76 1.18
CA LEU A 47 1.28 -8.90 0.29
C LEU A 47 0.39 -10.11 0.67
N GLU A 48 0.05 -10.26 1.95
CA GLU A 48 -0.74 -11.38 2.48
C GLU A 48 -2.09 -11.54 1.77
N PRO A 49 -2.95 -10.50 1.65
CA PRO A 49 -4.24 -10.61 0.98
C PRO A 49 -4.14 -10.47 -0.54
N SER A 50 -2.97 -10.10 -1.09
CA SER A 50 -2.83 -9.79 -2.51
C SER A 50 -3.06 -10.99 -3.42
N THR A 51 -3.88 -10.79 -4.46
CA THR A 51 -4.20 -11.79 -5.48
C THR A 51 -3.52 -11.49 -6.81
N PHE A 52 -3.03 -10.27 -6.97
CA PHE A 52 -2.29 -9.77 -8.13
C PHE A 52 -1.15 -8.87 -7.67
N GLY A 53 -0.02 -8.95 -8.38
CA GLY A 53 1.10 -8.04 -8.18
C GLY A 53 1.97 -7.96 -9.43
N THR A 54 2.38 -6.73 -9.76
CA THR A 54 3.32 -6.49 -10.87
C THR A 54 4.48 -5.64 -10.39
N VAL A 55 5.69 -6.06 -10.74
CA VAL A 55 6.96 -5.39 -10.47
C VAL A 55 7.48 -4.76 -11.74
N ALA A 56 8.03 -3.57 -11.64
CA ALA A 56 8.80 -2.92 -12.68
C ALA A 56 10.30 -2.98 -12.37
N THR A 57 11.12 -3.28 -13.37
CA THR A 57 12.58 -3.26 -13.27
C THR A 57 13.21 -2.48 -14.41
N ILE A 58 14.40 -1.90 -14.17
CA ILE A 58 15.27 -1.32 -15.19
C ILE A 58 16.64 -1.94 -14.99
N ASN A 59 17.18 -2.62 -16.01
CA ASN A 59 18.45 -3.35 -15.93
C ASN A 59 18.50 -4.33 -14.75
N GLY A 60 17.39 -5.00 -14.45
CA GLY A 60 17.25 -5.93 -13.33
C GLY A 60 17.09 -5.29 -11.94
N LYS A 61 17.27 -3.97 -11.80
CA LYS A 61 17.04 -3.25 -10.55
C LYS A 61 15.54 -3.00 -10.33
N PHE A 62 15.06 -3.23 -9.11
CA PHE A 62 13.68 -2.92 -8.70
C PHE A 62 13.40 -1.42 -8.86
N MET A 63 12.27 -1.08 -9.48
CA MET A 63 11.85 0.30 -9.75
C MET A 63 10.44 0.62 -9.28
N GLY A 64 9.69 -0.38 -8.86
CA GLY A 64 8.35 -0.18 -8.32
C GLY A 64 7.49 -1.43 -8.35
N LEU A 65 6.37 -1.34 -7.67
CA LEU A 65 5.41 -2.42 -7.48
C LEU A 65 4.00 -1.84 -7.40
N LEU A 66 3.01 -2.60 -7.90
CA LEU A 66 1.62 -2.42 -7.53
C LEU A 66 1.03 -3.78 -7.16
N LEU A 67 0.47 -3.87 -5.95
CA LEU A 67 -0.28 -5.01 -5.42
C LEU A 67 -1.77 -4.70 -5.44
N ALA A 68 -2.58 -5.72 -5.71
CA ALA A 68 -4.04 -5.61 -5.65
C ALA A 68 -4.66 -6.92 -5.14
N ARG A 69 -5.78 -6.78 -4.46
CA ARG A 69 -6.66 -7.87 -4.05
C ARG A 69 -7.97 -7.78 -4.83
N VAL A 70 -8.33 -8.83 -5.54
CA VAL A 70 -9.67 -9.02 -6.11
C VAL A 70 -10.41 -9.99 -5.22
N TYR A 71 -11.58 -9.62 -4.73
CA TYR A 71 -12.34 -10.42 -3.77
C TYR A 71 -12.77 -11.75 -4.39
N GLY A 72 -12.53 -12.83 -3.65
CA GLY A 72 -12.81 -14.20 -4.10
C GLY A 72 -11.70 -14.86 -4.92
N ASP A 73 -10.65 -14.13 -5.31
CA ASP A 73 -9.49 -14.72 -5.98
C ASP A 73 -8.53 -15.37 -4.97
N LYS A 74 -7.67 -16.28 -5.47
CA LYS A 74 -6.65 -16.93 -4.64
C LYS A 74 -5.49 -15.98 -4.37
N VAL A 75 -5.01 -15.93 -3.13
CA VAL A 75 -3.81 -15.19 -2.76
C VAL A 75 -2.58 -15.68 -3.52
N LEU A 76 -1.66 -14.75 -3.80
CA LEU A 76 -0.42 -15.05 -4.54
C LEU A 76 0.50 -16.03 -3.80
N PHE A 77 0.65 -15.84 -2.48
CA PHE A 77 1.66 -16.56 -1.68
C PHE A 77 1.07 -16.96 -0.33
N LYS A 78 0.62 -18.20 -0.20
CA LYS A 78 0.02 -18.71 1.06
C LYS A 78 0.97 -18.62 2.26
N GLN A 79 2.29 -18.73 2.05
CA GLN A 79 3.29 -18.70 3.11
C GLN A 79 3.48 -17.30 3.72
N VAL A 80 3.01 -16.24 3.08
CA VAL A 80 3.19 -14.87 3.58
C VAL A 80 2.44 -14.64 4.89
N GLN A 81 1.31 -15.31 5.11
CA GLN A 81 0.61 -15.26 6.40
C GLN A 81 1.53 -15.68 7.54
N ASN A 82 2.18 -16.84 7.45
CA ASN A 82 3.11 -17.31 8.48
C ASN A 82 4.29 -16.36 8.66
N MET A 83 4.82 -15.82 7.54
CA MET A 83 5.92 -14.84 7.60
C MET A 83 5.51 -13.56 8.32
N LEU A 84 4.27 -13.09 8.16
CA LEU A 84 3.72 -11.93 8.86
C LEU A 84 3.59 -12.21 10.37
N GLU A 85 3.01 -13.35 10.72
CA GLU A 85 2.86 -13.80 12.12
C GLU A 85 4.22 -13.91 12.82
N GLU A 86 5.23 -14.50 12.17
CA GLU A 86 6.60 -14.60 12.68
C GLU A 86 7.24 -13.19 12.85
N GLN A 87 7.03 -12.28 11.90
CA GLN A 87 7.54 -10.92 11.97
C GLN A 87 6.91 -10.14 13.13
N GLU A 88 5.60 -10.23 13.33
CA GLU A 88 4.89 -9.59 14.44
C GLU A 88 5.30 -10.19 15.80
N ALA A 89 5.44 -11.51 15.90
CA ALA A 89 5.96 -12.17 17.08
C ALA A 89 7.38 -11.73 17.45
N LYS A 90 8.26 -11.59 16.44
CA LYS A 90 9.63 -11.07 16.62
C LYS A 90 9.62 -9.64 17.16
N MET A 91 8.75 -8.77 16.66
CA MET A 91 8.64 -7.38 17.14
C MET A 91 8.07 -7.30 18.55
N SER A 92 7.04 -8.11 18.86
CA SER A 92 6.40 -8.18 20.18
C SER A 92 7.35 -8.73 21.26
N SER A 93 8.18 -9.72 20.94
CA SER A 93 9.08 -10.39 21.89
C SER A 93 10.15 -9.47 22.50
N LYS A 94 10.35 -8.30 21.92
CA LYS A 94 11.31 -7.28 22.42
C LYS A 94 10.77 -6.44 23.59
N GLY A 95 9.61 -6.76 24.16
CA GLY A 95 9.03 -6.11 25.35
C GLY A 95 8.66 -4.65 25.13
N ASP A 96 8.88 -3.78 26.13
CA ASP A 96 8.62 -2.31 26.05
C ASP A 96 9.56 -1.53 25.10
N SER A 97 10.12 -2.23 24.13
CA SER A 97 11.04 -1.67 23.13
C SER A 97 10.31 -0.78 22.11
N LEU A 98 11.10 0.00 21.36
CA LEU A 98 10.60 0.78 20.23
C LEU A 98 9.95 -0.12 19.14
N HIS A 99 10.38 -1.39 19.02
CA HIS A 99 9.76 -2.36 18.13
C HIS A 99 8.31 -2.68 18.50
N ALA A 100 8.03 -2.96 19.77
CA ALA A 100 6.70 -3.24 20.26
C ALA A 100 5.78 -2.02 20.10
N LYS A 101 6.28 -0.82 20.42
CA LYS A 101 5.53 0.44 20.25
C LYS A 101 5.22 0.73 18.79
N ALA A 102 6.16 0.49 17.88
CA ALA A 102 5.97 0.65 16.45
C ALA A 102 4.93 -0.35 15.91
N LEU A 103 4.98 -1.60 16.36
CA LEU A 103 4.00 -2.62 16.02
C LEU A 103 2.59 -2.24 16.50
N ASP A 104 2.46 -1.82 17.77
CA ASP A 104 1.18 -1.36 18.35
C ASP A 104 0.56 -0.21 17.53
N SER A 105 1.42 0.73 17.10
CA SER A 105 0.97 1.85 16.27
C SER A 105 0.48 1.39 14.90
N ALA A 106 1.19 0.45 14.26
CA ALA A 106 0.78 -0.12 12.96
C ALA A 106 -0.54 -0.89 13.07
N ILE A 107 -0.72 -1.70 14.13
CA ILE A 107 -1.99 -2.39 14.41
C ILE A 107 -3.12 -1.37 14.65
N GLY A 108 -2.82 -0.30 15.38
CA GLY A 108 -3.78 0.78 15.62
C GLY A 108 -4.22 1.50 14.34
N MET A 109 -3.30 1.73 13.39
CA MET A 109 -3.63 2.28 12.07
C MET A 109 -4.57 1.36 11.29
N GLY A 110 -4.29 0.07 11.20
CA GLY A 110 -5.17 -0.89 10.54
C GLY A 110 -6.56 -0.99 11.19
N GLN A 111 -6.70 -0.67 12.50
CA GLN A 111 -8.02 -0.53 13.15
C GLN A 111 -8.77 0.72 12.68
N ILE A 112 -8.05 1.81 12.43
CA ILE A 112 -8.64 3.06 11.90
C ILE A 112 -9.08 2.86 10.46
N GLU A 113 -8.27 2.24 9.64
CA GLU A 113 -8.60 1.89 8.24
C GLU A 113 -9.89 1.06 8.18
N ARG A 114 -9.99 -0.03 8.95
CA ARG A 114 -11.21 -0.85 9.01
C ARG A 114 -12.45 -0.07 9.50
N LYS A 115 -12.29 0.89 10.42
CA LYS A 115 -13.40 1.77 10.83
C LYS A 115 -13.83 2.68 9.69
N LEU A 116 -12.87 3.22 8.95
CA LEU A 116 -13.13 4.10 7.82
C LEU A 116 -13.84 3.35 6.70
N GLU A 117 -13.43 2.11 6.42
CA GLU A 117 -14.11 1.19 5.50
C GLU A 117 -15.56 0.93 5.93
N ALA A 118 -15.77 0.59 7.20
CA ALA A 118 -17.11 0.32 7.73
C ALA A 118 -18.01 1.54 7.66
N MET A 119 -17.49 2.72 7.99
CA MET A 119 -18.26 3.99 7.95
C MET A 119 -18.62 4.41 6.52
N SER A 120 -17.75 4.15 5.55
CA SER A 120 -17.96 4.48 4.15
C SER A 120 -18.74 3.42 3.38
N HIS A 121 -18.94 2.24 3.96
CA HIS A 121 -19.49 1.05 3.29
C HIS A 121 -18.75 0.70 2.00
N ILE A 122 -17.46 1.01 1.92
CA ILE A 122 -16.69 0.87 0.68
C ILE A 122 -16.60 -0.59 0.21
N ASN A 123 -16.52 -1.53 1.14
CA ASN A 123 -16.46 -2.97 0.84
C ASN A 123 -17.74 -3.50 0.19
N ASP A 124 -18.89 -2.86 0.43
CA ASP A 124 -20.16 -3.22 -0.22
C ASP A 124 -20.25 -2.69 -1.65
N LEU A 125 -19.44 -1.67 -1.96
CA LEU A 125 -19.49 -0.92 -3.22
C LEU A 125 -18.39 -1.30 -4.20
N THR A 126 -17.40 -2.08 -3.76
CA THR A 126 -16.20 -2.40 -4.53
C THR A 126 -15.95 -3.90 -4.60
N GLN A 127 -15.17 -4.35 -5.59
CA GLN A 127 -14.82 -5.75 -5.80
C GLN A 127 -13.31 -5.99 -5.66
N ALA A 128 -12.54 -4.93 -5.47
CA ALA A 128 -11.09 -5.01 -5.34
C ALA A 128 -10.52 -3.85 -4.51
N GLU A 129 -9.33 -4.08 -3.99
CA GLU A 129 -8.51 -3.09 -3.31
C GLU A 129 -7.12 -3.04 -3.92
N LEU A 130 -6.53 -1.83 -4.04
CA LEU A 130 -5.11 -1.66 -4.32
C LEU A 130 -4.38 -1.60 -2.99
N GLU A 131 -3.62 -2.65 -2.69
CA GLU A 131 -2.99 -2.86 -1.38
C GLU A 131 -1.72 -2.03 -1.19
N LEU A 132 -0.89 -1.95 -2.23
CA LEU A 132 0.36 -1.19 -2.18
C LEU A 132 0.73 -0.68 -3.57
N PHE A 133 1.01 0.61 -3.69
CA PHE A 133 1.58 1.21 -4.89
C PHE A 133 2.82 2.01 -4.53
N ILE A 134 3.97 1.52 -4.94
CA ILE A 134 5.27 2.16 -4.67
C ILE A 134 6.08 2.29 -5.95
N VAL A 135 6.67 3.46 -6.16
CA VAL A 135 7.54 3.74 -7.32
C VAL A 135 8.81 4.39 -6.80
N SER A 136 9.94 3.77 -7.10
CA SER A 136 11.25 4.31 -6.74
C SER A 136 11.44 5.72 -7.32
N PRO A 137 11.97 6.69 -6.56
CA PRO A 137 12.40 7.98 -7.09
C PRO A 137 13.37 7.87 -8.27
N ASP A 138 14.19 6.79 -8.30
CA ASP A 138 15.12 6.51 -9.38
C ASP A 138 14.42 6.18 -10.72
N ALA A 139 13.13 5.86 -10.66
CA ALA A 139 12.29 5.56 -11.83
C ALA A 139 11.64 6.81 -12.46
N ARG A 140 11.91 8.01 -11.92
CA ARG A 140 11.29 9.25 -12.40
C ARG A 140 11.57 9.48 -13.89
N GLY A 141 10.55 9.84 -14.64
CA GLY A 141 10.66 10.08 -16.09
C GLY A 141 10.65 8.82 -16.97
N HIS A 142 10.68 7.61 -16.40
CA HIS A 142 10.70 6.35 -17.15
C HIS A 142 9.31 5.73 -17.36
N GLY A 143 8.24 6.38 -16.91
CA GLY A 143 6.86 5.90 -17.08
C GLY A 143 6.49 4.66 -16.24
N VAL A 144 7.28 4.35 -15.21
CA VAL A 144 7.08 3.17 -14.35
C VAL A 144 5.72 3.20 -13.68
N GLY A 145 5.35 4.29 -13.02
CA GLY A 145 4.06 4.41 -12.32
C GLY A 145 2.87 4.19 -13.25
N GLY A 146 2.84 4.90 -14.39
CA GLY A 146 1.79 4.73 -15.40
C GLY A 146 1.75 3.31 -16.00
N GLY A 147 2.91 2.66 -16.15
CA GLY A 147 3.01 1.29 -16.64
C GLY A 147 2.45 0.26 -15.66
N LEU A 148 2.75 0.40 -14.36
CA LEU A 148 2.21 -0.42 -13.27
C LEU A 148 0.68 -0.24 -13.17
N TRP A 149 0.23 1.02 -13.13
CA TRP A 149 -1.19 1.37 -13.09
C TRP A 149 -1.97 0.75 -14.24
N LYS A 150 -1.50 0.96 -15.48
CA LYS A 150 -2.15 0.42 -16.68
C LYS A 150 -2.34 -1.09 -16.61
N ARG A 151 -1.33 -1.83 -16.16
CA ARG A 151 -1.40 -3.30 -16.05
C ARG A 151 -2.38 -3.75 -14.99
N THR A 152 -2.38 -3.07 -13.86
CA THR A 152 -3.34 -3.36 -12.79
C THR A 152 -4.77 -3.08 -13.24
N MET A 153 -5.03 -1.94 -13.87
CA MET A 153 -6.36 -1.63 -14.42
C MET A 153 -6.79 -2.65 -15.49
N GLN A 154 -5.87 -3.13 -16.31
CA GLN A 154 -6.14 -4.20 -17.27
C GLN A 154 -6.52 -5.51 -16.57
N HIS A 155 -5.80 -5.88 -15.50
CA HIS A 155 -6.10 -7.05 -14.71
C HIS A 155 -7.48 -6.95 -14.05
N LEU A 156 -7.79 -5.84 -13.36
CA LEU A 156 -9.09 -5.63 -12.73
C LEU A 156 -10.25 -5.76 -13.74
N ARG A 157 -10.11 -5.18 -14.93
CA ARG A 157 -11.10 -5.36 -16.02
C ARG A 157 -11.28 -6.81 -16.43
N HIS A 158 -10.19 -7.55 -16.61
CA HIS A 158 -10.23 -8.98 -16.95
C HIS A 158 -10.94 -9.82 -15.88
N ARG A 159 -10.86 -9.38 -14.61
CA ARG A 159 -11.55 -10.01 -13.47
C ARG A 159 -13.01 -9.55 -13.31
N GLY A 160 -13.51 -8.66 -14.16
CA GLY A 160 -14.87 -8.14 -14.08
C GLY A 160 -15.09 -7.16 -12.94
N VAL A 161 -14.02 -6.56 -12.41
CA VAL A 161 -14.11 -5.51 -11.38
C VAL A 161 -14.73 -4.26 -11.99
N ASN A 162 -15.82 -3.79 -11.42
CA ASN A 162 -16.46 -2.54 -11.83
C ASN A 162 -15.93 -1.35 -11.02
N ARG A 163 -15.64 -1.55 -9.73
CA ARG A 163 -15.14 -0.52 -8.85
C ARG A 163 -14.10 -1.11 -7.88
N TYR A 164 -13.03 -0.38 -7.66
CA TYR A 164 -11.99 -0.67 -6.69
C TYR A 164 -11.77 0.51 -5.76
N PHE A 165 -11.10 0.29 -4.64
CA PHE A 165 -10.67 1.35 -3.74
C PHE A 165 -9.21 1.17 -3.32
N LEU A 166 -8.70 2.16 -2.61
CA LEU A 166 -7.39 2.14 -1.96
C LEU A 166 -7.41 3.02 -0.71
N HIS A 167 -6.52 2.70 0.23
CA HIS A 167 -6.14 3.60 1.30
C HIS A 167 -4.95 4.46 0.89
N THR A 168 -4.91 5.69 1.37
CA THR A 168 -3.78 6.60 1.25
C THR A 168 -3.82 7.62 2.39
N ASP A 169 -2.78 8.42 2.53
CA ASP A 169 -2.63 9.39 3.60
C ASP A 169 -2.00 10.70 3.11
N THR A 170 -1.80 11.65 4.05
CA THR A 170 -1.18 12.94 3.74
C THR A 170 0.32 12.86 3.46
N ALA A 171 1.00 11.76 3.77
CA ALA A 171 2.41 11.53 3.40
C ALA A 171 2.57 11.10 1.94
N CYS A 172 1.46 10.70 1.27
CA CYS A 172 1.44 10.26 -0.11
C CYS A 172 1.08 11.40 -1.08
N ASP A 173 1.58 11.31 -2.32
CA ASP A 173 1.16 12.20 -3.41
C ASP A 173 -0.22 11.81 -3.94
N VAL A 174 -1.26 12.35 -3.31
CA VAL A 174 -2.65 12.09 -3.69
C VAL A 174 -3.05 12.70 -5.05
N SER A 175 -2.25 13.64 -5.59
CA SER A 175 -2.51 14.27 -6.88
C SER A 175 -2.55 13.26 -8.03
N PHE A 176 -1.83 12.15 -7.89
CA PHE A 176 -1.88 11.04 -8.83
C PHE A 176 -3.29 10.44 -8.94
N TYR A 177 -3.98 10.27 -7.82
CA TYR A 177 -5.33 9.71 -7.80
C TYR A 177 -6.35 10.70 -8.33
N ASP A 178 -6.22 11.98 -7.97
CA ASP A 178 -7.06 13.06 -8.50
C ASP A 178 -6.92 13.17 -10.03
N TYR A 179 -5.68 13.10 -10.55
CA TYR A 179 -5.40 13.08 -11.99
C TYR A 179 -6.05 11.90 -12.71
N HIS A 180 -6.09 10.73 -12.08
CA HIS A 180 -6.77 9.54 -12.60
C HIS A 180 -8.29 9.57 -12.41
N GLY A 181 -8.84 10.61 -11.83
CA GLY A 181 -10.28 10.82 -11.64
C GLY A 181 -10.89 9.94 -10.55
N LEU A 182 -10.09 9.49 -9.58
CA LEU A 182 -10.61 8.78 -8.43
C LEU A 182 -11.39 9.74 -7.54
N ARG A 183 -12.39 9.21 -6.87
CA ARG A 183 -13.20 9.93 -5.90
C ARG A 183 -12.70 9.64 -4.48
N ARG A 184 -12.54 10.68 -3.66
CA ARG A 184 -12.31 10.53 -2.22
C ARG A 184 -13.65 10.22 -1.56
N ASP A 185 -13.82 9.01 -1.06
CA ASP A 185 -15.06 8.53 -0.46
C ASP A 185 -15.10 8.75 1.05
N ALA A 186 -13.95 8.71 1.72
CA ALA A 186 -13.87 8.91 3.17
C ALA A 186 -12.58 9.61 3.59
N THR A 187 -12.65 10.28 4.73
CA THR A 187 -11.53 10.97 5.39
C THR A 187 -11.58 10.71 6.88
N TRP A 188 -10.45 10.33 7.46
CA TRP A 188 -10.20 10.35 8.89
C TRP A 188 -9.14 11.41 9.17
N ALA A 189 -9.52 12.50 9.83
CA ALA A 189 -8.61 13.60 10.10
C ALA A 189 -7.93 13.44 11.47
N LYS A 190 -6.61 13.42 11.49
CA LYS A 190 -5.76 13.29 12.70
C LYS A 190 -6.16 14.27 13.80
N LYS A 191 -6.44 15.53 13.44
CA LYS A 191 -6.84 16.59 14.36
C LYS A 191 -8.11 16.28 15.16
N ASP A 192 -9.00 15.44 14.64
CA ASP A 192 -10.25 15.09 15.28
C ASP A 192 -10.11 13.90 16.24
N HIS A 193 -8.89 13.34 16.36
CA HIS A 193 -8.58 12.13 17.10
C HIS A 193 -7.30 12.21 17.92
N GLU A 194 -7.11 13.29 18.69
CA GLU A 194 -5.89 13.59 19.46
C GLU A 194 -5.40 12.44 20.36
N LYS A 195 -6.29 11.61 20.88
CA LYS A 195 -5.91 10.43 21.69
C LYS A 195 -5.04 9.41 20.96
N TYR A 196 -5.05 9.41 19.63
CA TYR A 196 -4.19 8.56 18.81
C TYR A 196 -2.84 9.23 18.50
N ALA A 197 -2.76 10.56 18.59
CA ALA A 197 -1.55 11.33 18.33
C ALA A 197 -0.42 11.07 19.34
N ASN A 198 -0.71 10.47 20.50
CA ASN A 198 0.29 10.09 21.50
C ASN A 198 1.01 8.77 21.21
N ARG A 199 0.57 8.03 20.22
CA ARG A 199 1.29 6.88 19.66
C ARG A 199 2.38 7.44 18.74
N VAL A 200 3.26 6.63 18.18
CA VAL A 200 4.39 7.14 17.37
C VAL A 200 3.89 8.20 16.37
N LYS A 201 4.22 9.49 16.64
CA LYS A 201 3.64 10.66 15.95
C LYS A 201 3.77 10.58 14.41
N ASP A 202 4.87 10.01 13.96
CA ASP A 202 5.22 9.91 12.53
C ASP A 202 4.47 8.79 11.79
N LEU A 203 3.68 7.96 12.51
CA LEU A 203 2.83 6.93 11.91
C LEU A 203 1.37 7.35 11.79
N VAL A 204 0.99 8.51 12.35
CA VAL A 204 -0.41 8.94 12.36
C VAL A 204 -0.56 10.13 11.42
N GLU A 205 -1.15 9.89 10.27
CA GLU A 205 -1.48 10.88 9.24
C GLU A 205 -2.99 11.00 9.07
N ASP A 206 -3.46 11.99 8.30
CA ASP A 206 -4.84 11.98 7.82
C ASP A 206 -4.99 10.84 6.82
N LEU A 207 -5.98 9.98 7.03
CA LEU A 207 -6.23 8.82 6.17
C LEU A 207 -7.40 9.07 5.24
N TYR A 208 -7.30 8.56 4.03
CA TYR A 208 -8.29 8.71 2.99
C TYR A 208 -8.63 7.35 2.36
N ILE A 209 -9.89 7.18 1.98
CA ILE A 209 -10.30 6.16 1.03
C ILE A 209 -10.59 6.84 -0.31
N TYR A 210 -9.89 6.40 -1.35
CA TYR A 210 -10.19 6.74 -2.73
C TYR A 210 -10.76 5.54 -3.45
N SER A 211 -11.71 5.78 -4.36
CA SER A 211 -12.23 4.73 -5.24
C SER A 211 -12.32 5.18 -6.68
N GLY A 212 -12.31 4.22 -7.58
CA GLY A 212 -12.42 4.45 -9.00
C GLY A 212 -12.90 3.23 -9.77
N GLU A 213 -13.17 3.44 -11.04
CA GLU A 213 -13.50 2.39 -11.99
C GLU A 213 -12.24 2.04 -12.79
N PRO A 214 -11.96 0.76 -13.09
CA PRO A 214 -10.79 0.39 -13.88
C PRO A 214 -10.93 0.76 -15.37
N PHE A 215 -12.07 1.35 -15.76
CA PHE A 215 -12.35 1.82 -17.11
C PHE A 215 -11.82 3.24 -17.26
N VAL A 216 -10.79 3.41 -18.10
CA VAL A 216 -10.27 4.74 -18.44
C VAL A 216 -11.29 5.43 -19.34
N ASN A 217 -12.15 6.27 -18.79
CA ASN A 217 -12.86 7.24 -19.60
C ASN A 217 -11.87 8.33 -20.06
N ARG A 218 -11.32 8.14 -21.27
CA ARG A 218 -10.59 9.19 -22.00
C ARG A 218 -11.58 10.20 -22.56
N THR A 219 -12.37 10.87 -21.74
CA THR A 219 -13.21 11.98 -22.18
C THR A 219 -13.33 13.02 -21.08
N LYS A 220 -12.22 13.68 -20.76
CA LYS A 220 -12.23 15.10 -20.44
C LYS A 220 -11.12 15.73 -21.25
N ARG A 221 -11.43 16.08 -22.51
CA ARG A 221 -10.76 17.19 -23.18
C ARG A 221 -11.17 18.42 -22.37
N PHE A 222 -10.21 19.09 -21.80
CA PHE A 222 -10.40 20.47 -21.35
C PHE A 222 -10.59 21.28 -22.62
N ASP A 223 -11.80 21.78 -22.86
CA ASP A 223 -12.05 22.93 -23.73
C ASP A 223 -11.66 24.19 -22.96
#